data_f7d9f346a98abe49aa833428418258d0
#
_entry.id   f7d9f346a98abe49aa833428418258d0
#
_cell.length_a   1.000
_cell.length_b   1.000
_cell.length_c   1.000
_cell.angle_alpha   90.00
_cell.angle_beta   90.00
_cell.angle_gamma   90.00
#
_symmetry.space_group_name_H-M   'P 1'
#
loop_
_entity.id
_entity.type
_entity.pdbx_description
1 polymer ?
#
loop_
_entity_poly.entity_id
_entity_poly.type
_entity_poly.pdbx_seq_one_letter_code
_entity_poly.pdbx_strand_id
1 'polypeptide(L)' 'MTANLQPALHRAHLALNECNPQAVVLDRDGVAWQKWYRRWYAAGGDDRAEHSRNEYELAHLGPVKVIHEGVKP' A
#
# COMPACT_ATOMS: atom_id res chain seq x y z
N MET A 1 16.65 -10.36 -17.06
CA MET A 1 15.87 -11.36 -16.32
C MET A 1 14.86 -10.67 -15.46
N THR A 2 13.63 -11.05 -15.63
CA THR A 2 12.55 -10.44 -14.88
C THR A 2 12.44 -10.94 -13.43
N ALA A 3 13.05 -12.07 -13.14
CA ALA A 3 12.98 -12.69 -11.83
C ALA A 3 13.48 -11.78 -10.70
N ASN A 4 14.38 -10.85 -11.00
CA ASN A 4 14.96 -9.99 -9.98
C ASN A 4 13.99 -8.93 -9.44
N LEU A 5 12.93 -8.62 -10.19
CA LEU A 5 11.94 -7.64 -9.74
C LEU A 5 10.89 -8.26 -8.86
N GLN A 6 10.61 -9.55 -9.03
CA GLN A 6 9.53 -10.21 -8.33
C GLN A 6 9.71 -10.27 -6.81
N PRO A 7 10.92 -10.52 -6.27
CA PRO A 7 11.06 -10.57 -4.81
C PRO A 7 10.72 -9.24 -4.13
N ALA A 8 11.14 -8.11 -4.71
CA ALA A 8 10.83 -6.81 -4.11
C ALA A 8 9.34 -6.50 -4.21
N LEU A 9 8.74 -6.77 -5.36
CA LEU A 9 7.31 -6.57 -5.57
C LEU A 9 6.49 -7.49 -4.65
N HIS A 10 6.91 -8.73 -4.52
CA HIS A 10 6.27 -9.70 -3.65
C HIS A 10 6.33 -9.26 -2.19
N ARG A 11 7.48 -8.75 -1.74
CA ARG A 11 7.63 -8.25 -0.38
C ARG A 11 6.72 -7.05 -0.11
N ALA A 12 6.64 -6.12 -1.07
CA ALA A 12 5.75 -4.98 -0.95
C ALA A 12 4.30 -5.44 -0.86
N HIS A 13 3.90 -6.38 -1.70
CA HIS A 13 2.55 -6.93 -1.69
C HIS A 13 2.23 -7.61 -0.36
N LEU A 14 3.15 -8.42 0.16
CA LEU A 14 2.96 -9.08 1.44
C LEU A 14 2.85 -8.07 2.59
N ALA A 15 3.71 -7.05 2.59
CA ALA A 15 3.66 -6.01 3.61
C ALA A 15 2.31 -5.29 3.61
N LEU A 16 1.80 -4.97 2.42
CA LEU A 16 0.50 -4.32 2.29
C LEU A 16 -0.64 -5.24 2.74
N ASN A 17 -0.56 -6.50 2.36
CA ASN A 17 -1.59 -7.47 2.71
C ASN A 17 -1.66 -7.73 4.22
N GLU A 18 -0.52 -7.63 4.91
CA GLU A 18 -0.43 -7.84 6.35
C GLU A 18 -0.83 -6.62 7.17
N CYS A 19 -1.02 -5.47 6.54
CA CYS A 19 -1.37 -4.26 7.25
C CYS A 19 -2.74 -4.37 7.91
N ASN A 20 -2.83 -3.85 9.12
CA ASN A 20 -4.10 -3.76 9.84
C ASN A 20 -5.02 -2.72 9.19
N PRO A 21 -6.32 -2.77 9.46
CA PRO A 21 -7.22 -1.70 9.02
C PRO A 21 -6.71 -0.33 9.45
N GLN A 22 -6.84 0.65 8.58
CA GLN A 22 -6.42 2.04 8.79
C GLN A 22 -4.90 2.24 8.87
N ALA A 23 -4.12 1.24 8.51
CA ALA A 23 -2.67 1.40 8.40
C ALA A 23 -2.34 2.46 7.34
N VAL A 24 -1.22 3.14 7.53
CA VAL A 24 -0.73 4.14 6.58
C VAL A 24 0.67 3.76 6.12
N VAL A 25 0.88 3.79 4.82
CA VAL A 25 2.19 3.52 4.22
C VAL A 25 2.58 4.69 3.33
N LEU A 26 3.90 4.86 3.16
CA LEU A 26 4.44 5.76 2.13
C LEU A 26 4.87 4.93 0.94
N ASP A 27 4.56 5.40 -0.26
CA ASP A 27 5.11 4.80 -1.47
C ASP A 27 6.51 5.38 -1.75
N ARG A 28 7.13 4.94 -2.87
CA ARG A 28 8.48 5.40 -3.21
C ARG A 28 8.56 6.89 -3.51
N ASP A 29 7.45 7.53 -3.86
CA ASP A 29 7.39 8.95 -4.15
C ASP A 29 7.04 9.77 -2.90
N GLY A 30 6.89 9.12 -1.75
CA GLY A 30 6.56 9.79 -0.50
C GLY A 30 5.08 10.09 -0.33
N VAL A 31 4.23 9.53 -1.17
CA VAL A 31 2.78 9.70 -1.04
C VAL A 31 2.28 8.72 0.02
N ALA A 32 1.49 9.24 0.97
CA ALA A 32 0.90 8.43 2.03
C ALA A 32 -0.40 7.81 1.52
N TRP A 33 -0.58 6.53 1.83
CA TRP A 33 -1.78 5.77 1.49
C TRP A 33 -2.34 5.13 2.76
N GLN A 34 -3.65 5.26 2.97
CA GLN A 34 -4.31 4.67 4.12
C GLN A 34 -5.23 3.53 3.69
N LYS A 35 -5.14 2.42 4.41
CA LYS A 35 -5.97 1.24 4.15
C LYS A 35 -7.37 1.45 4.70
N TRP A 36 -8.35 1.20 3.85
CA TRP A 36 -9.76 1.22 4.24
C TRP A 36 -10.42 0.00 3.58
N TYR A 37 -10.85 -0.93 4.39
CA TYR A 37 -11.30 -2.24 3.93
C TYR A 37 -10.19 -2.93 3.13
N ARG A 38 -10.39 -3.22 1.88
CA ARG A 38 -9.41 -3.90 1.03
C ARG A 38 -8.75 -2.98 0.03
N ARG A 39 -8.89 -1.68 0.21
CA ARG A 39 -8.35 -0.72 -0.74
C ARG A 39 -7.52 0.32 -0.01
N TRP A 40 -6.69 0.99 -0.78
CA TRP A 40 -5.77 2.00 -0.28
C TRP A 40 -6.12 3.34 -0.92
N TYR A 41 -6.22 4.37 -0.13
CA TYR A 41 -6.60 5.71 -0.56
C TYR A 41 -5.46 6.67 -0.24
N ALA A 42 -5.10 7.52 -1.22
CA ALA A 42 -4.07 8.53 -1.02
C ALA A 42 -4.53 9.55 0.01
N ALA A 43 -3.69 9.81 1.01
CA ALA A 43 -3.97 10.84 1.99
C ALA A 43 -3.99 12.20 1.31
N GLY A 44 -5.00 13.01 1.61
CA GLY A 44 -5.16 14.31 0.98
C GLY A 44 -5.82 14.27 -0.40
N GLY A 45 -6.02 13.08 -0.96
CA GLY A 45 -6.78 12.90 -2.18
C GLY A 45 -8.27 12.76 -1.88
N ASP A 46 -9.09 12.56 -2.90
CA ASP A 46 -10.48 12.28 -2.67
C ASP A 46 -10.66 10.81 -2.28
N ASP A 47 -11.79 10.48 -1.70
CA ASP A 47 -12.10 9.16 -1.18
C ASP A 47 -12.92 8.31 -2.16
N ARG A 48 -12.93 8.68 -3.44
CA ARG A 48 -13.64 7.89 -4.44
C ARG A 48 -12.97 6.56 -4.67
N ALA A 49 -13.75 5.51 -4.70
CA ALA A 49 -13.24 4.16 -4.90
C ALA A 49 -12.46 4.02 -6.22
N GLU A 50 -12.85 4.76 -7.25
CA GLU A 50 -12.18 4.74 -8.55
C GLU A 50 -10.75 5.26 -8.52
N HIS A 51 -10.40 6.06 -7.51
CA HIS A 51 -9.05 6.58 -7.30
C HIS A 51 -8.26 5.77 -6.28
N SER A 52 -8.85 4.72 -5.74
CA SER A 52 -8.16 3.85 -4.80
C SER A 52 -7.28 2.84 -5.54
N ARG A 53 -6.40 2.18 -4.77
CA ARG A 53 -5.54 1.13 -5.29
C ARG A 53 -5.74 -0.13 -4.47
N ASN A 54 -5.66 -1.28 -5.12
CA ASN A 54 -5.56 -2.53 -4.37
C ASN A 54 -4.08 -2.78 -4.02
N GLU A 55 -3.83 -3.83 -3.25
CA GLU A 55 -2.47 -4.11 -2.80
C GLU A 55 -1.51 -4.45 -3.95
N TYR A 56 -1.99 -5.05 -5.03
CA TYR A 56 -1.15 -5.32 -6.20
C TYR A 56 -0.74 -4.05 -6.90
N GLU A 57 -1.69 -3.15 -7.09
CA GLU A 57 -1.44 -1.86 -7.74
C GLU A 57 -0.49 -1.02 -6.90
N LEU A 58 -0.74 -0.95 -5.59
CA LEU A 58 0.11 -0.15 -4.70
C LEU A 58 1.51 -0.75 -4.57
N ALA A 59 1.64 -2.06 -4.61
CA ALA A 59 2.94 -2.72 -4.56
C ALA A 59 3.87 -2.27 -5.71
N HIS A 60 3.31 -1.96 -6.88
CA HIS A 60 4.08 -1.45 -8.00
C HIS A 60 4.63 -0.04 -7.74
N LEU A 61 4.12 0.66 -6.76
CA LEU A 61 4.62 1.97 -6.33
C LEU A 61 5.62 1.85 -5.18
N GLY A 62 6.00 0.62 -4.86
CA GLY A 62 6.97 0.36 -3.81
C GLY A 62 8.40 0.70 -4.19
N PRO A 63 9.31 0.53 -3.26
CA PRO A 63 9.06 -0.04 -1.94
C PRO A 63 8.15 0.83 -1.08
N VAL A 64 7.40 0.18 -0.19
CA VAL A 64 6.49 0.90 0.72
C VAL A 64 7.06 0.88 2.14
N LYS A 65 6.79 1.94 2.88
CA LYS A 65 7.21 2.06 4.27
C LYS A 65 5.98 2.25 5.14
N VAL A 66 5.78 1.36 6.09
CA VAL A 66 4.67 1.48 7.04
C VAL A 66 5.01 2.58 8.05
N ILE A 67 4.18 3.62 8.11
CA ILE A 67 4.37 4.73 9.03
C ILE A 67 3.33 4.75 10.16
N HIS A 68 2.26 3.99 10.00
CA HIS A 68 1.25 3.80 11.04
C HIS A 68 0.70 2.38 10.89
N GLU A 69 0.69 1.62 11.99
CA GLU A 69 0.34 0.21 11.91
C GLU A 69 -1.16 -0.05 11.78
N GLY A 70 -1.96 0.96 12.00
CA GLY A 70 -3.41 0.79 11.95
C GLY A 70 -3.96 0.23 13.25
N VAL A 71 -5.21 -0.23 13.18
CA VAL A 71 -5.94 -0.74 14.34
C VAL A 71 -5.95 -2.26 14.27
N LYS A 72 -5.46 -2.93 15.32
CA LYS A 72 -5.50 -4.39 15.38
C LYS A 72 -6.94 -4.87 15.47
N PRO A 73 -7.31 -5.85 14.63
CA PRO A 73 -8.66 -6.41 14.66
C PRO A 73 -8.96 -7.15 15.96
#